data_285db0f2c0320ec25162b29ecb29f8c8
#
_entry.id   285db0f2c0320ec25162b29ecb29f8c8
#
_cell.length_a   1.000
_cell.length_b   1.000
_cell.length_c   1.000
_cell.angle_alpha   90.00
_cell.angle_beta   90.00
_cell.angle_gamma   90.00
#
_symmetry.space_group_name_H-M   'P 1'
#
loop_
_entity.id
_entity.type
_entity.pdbx_description
1 polymer ?
#
loop_
_entity_poly.entity_id
_entity_poly.type
_entity_poly.pdbx_seq_one_letter_code
_entity_poly.pdbx_strand_id
1 'polypeptide(L)'
;MPLAYYARSATREFWAEHWGVHSPAALVRSAERSPLTTLILQNMPSDGARVLEAGCGVGQYVVLLRRRGYRAVGVDWGIDPLRAGRAWTPGIPLSAMDLRELGFRSGAFDVYVSLGVVEHDPDGPAAILREAHRVLRLGGTLVLSVPYVNAARRLGARWIRRRNQRLREAGGQFYQFVLTRTEAQAFIEENGFRVLRATPYDPARLPAAWLRGLVRAIRRRQAPATAPAGSAPGTPAARSVVGRVLRRVLYTRPGLAAFGHMILFVAVKR
;
A
#
# COMPACT_ATOMS: atom_id res chain seq x y z
N MET A 1 3.06 -19.16 8.64
CA MET A 1 1.72 -18.87 8.07
C MET A 1 1.45 -17.37 8.16
N PRO A 2 1.02 -16.72 7.06
CA PRO A 2 0.65 -15.31 7.05
C PRO A 2 -0.38 -14.95 8.13
N LEU A 3 -0.36 -13.69 8.56
CA LEU A 3 -1.45 -13.18 9.42
C LEU A 3 -2.63 -12.79 8.53
N ALA A 4 -3.72 -13.54 8.60
CA ALA A 4 -4.97 -13.18 7.93
C ALA A 4 -5.78 -12.21 8.79
N TYR A 5 -6.32 -11.16 8.16
CA TYR A 5 -7.21 -10.19 8.78
C TYR A 5 -8.63 -10.39 8.27
N TYR A 6 -9.60 -10.32 9.19
CA TYR A 6 -11.02 -10.45 8.92
C TYR A 6 -11.74 -9.18 9.33
N ALA A 7 -12.60 -8.66 8.47
CA ALA A 7 -13.43 -7.48 8.69
C ALA A 7 -14.54 -7.42 7.61
N ARG A 8 -14.62 -6.32 6.84
CA ARG A 8 -15.39 -6.24 5.58
C ARG A 8 -14.56 -6.89 4.47
N SER A 9 -15.21 -7.65 3.59
CA SER A 9 -14.55 -8.22 2.39
C SER A 9 -14.03 -7.11 1.49
N ALA A 10 -12.89 -7.34 0.84
CA ALA A 10 -12.31 -6.45 -0.17
C ALA A 10 -13.03 -6.62 -1.52
N THR A 11 -14.36 -6.42 -1.56
CA THR A 11 -15.20 -6.53 -2.76
C THR A 11 -15.04 -5.31 -3.67
N ARG A 12 -15.64 -5.38 -4.87
CA ARG A 12 -15.69 -4.23 -5.80
C ARG A 12 -16.39 -3.02 -5.19
N GLU A 13 -17.47 -3.26 -4.45
CA GLU A 13 -18.26 -2.22 -3.77
C GLU A 13 -17.45 -1.56 -2.65
N PHE A 14 -16.71 -2.36 -1.86
CA PHE A 14 -15.78 -1.85 -0.85
C PHE A 14 -14.75 -0.90 -1.47
N TRP A 15 -14.15 -1.27 -2.59
CA TRP A 15 -13.16 -0.44 -3.26
C TRP A 15 -13.78 0.76 -3.96
N ALA A 16 -14.99 0.66 -4.53
CA ALA A 16 -15.73 1.80 -5.07
C ALA A 16 -15.98 2.87 -3.98
N GLU A 17 -16.46 2.45 -2.80
CA GLU A 17 -16.64 3.33 -1.64
C GLU A 17 -15.31 3.94 -1.20
N HIS A 18 -14.25 3.12 -1.09
CA HIS A 18 -12.91 3.56 -0.65
C HIS A 18 -12.33 4.64 -1.56
N TRP A 19 -12.40 4.47 -2.86
CA TRP A 19 -11.88 5.44 -3.82
C TRP A 19 -12.81 6.64 -4.00
N GLY A 20 -14.11 6.49 -3.80
CA GLY A 20 -15.12 7.54 -3.95
C GLY A 20 -15.00 8.71 -2.96
N VAL A 21 -14.35 8.49 -1.80
CA VAL A 21 -14.15 9.54 -0.79
C VAL A 21 -12.98 10.48 -1.10
N HIS A 22 -12.19 10.20 -2.13
CA HIS A 22 -10.99 10.96 -2.47
C HIS A 22 -11.05 11.51 -3.90
N SER A 23 -10.77 12.80 -4.09
CA SER A 23 -10.62 13.32 -5.44
C SER A 23 -9.33 12.80 -6.11
N PRO A 24 -9.35 12.42 -7.41
CA PRO A 24 -8.15 11.99 -8.13
C PRO A 24 -6.99 12.98 -8.03
N ALA A 25 -7.28 14.28 -8.11
CA ALA A 25 -6.28 15.33 -7.95
C ALA A 25 -5.59 15.31 -6.58
N ALA A 26 -6.33 15.06 -5.50
CA ALA A 26 -5.76 14.94 -4.15
C ALA A 26 -4.87 13.69 -4.03
N LEU A 27 -5.27 12.58 -4.65
CA LEU A 27 -4.50 11.34 -4.66
C LEU A 27 -3.19 11.49 -5.44
N VAL A 28 -3.19 12.15 -6.61
CA VAL A 28 -1.96 12.44 -7.37
C VAL A 28 -1.02 13.33 -6.56
N ARG A 29 -1.51 14.43 -5.97
CA ARG A 29 -0.70 15.29 -5.09
C ARG A 29 -0.14 14.55 -3.87
N SER A 30 -0.90 13.61 -3.31
CA SER A 30 -0.45 12.76 -2.21
C SER A 30 0.64 11.80 -2.66
N ALA A 31 0.47 11.16 -3.82
CA ALA A 31 1.47 10.29 -4.43
C ALA A 31 2.77 11.04 -4.73
N GLU A 32 2.71 12.24 -5.31
CA GLU A 32 3.89 13.07 -5.62
C GLU A 32 4.75 13.37 -4.37
N ARG A 33 4.12 13.50 -3.21
CA ARG A 33 4.80 13.79 -1.93
C ARG A 33 5.16 12.54 -1.13
N SER A 34 4.75 11.37 -1.60
CA SER A 34 4.93 10.12 -0.88
C SER A 34 6.39 9.63 -0.95
N PRO A 35 6.99 9.22 0.17
CA PRO A 35 8.26 8.51 0.16
C PRO A 35 8.24 7.23 -0.69
N LEU A 36 7.06 6.60 -0.83
CA LEU A 36 6.87 5.44 -1.70
C LEU A 36 7.19 5.77 -3.16
N THR A 37 6.78 6.95 -3.65
CA THR A 37 7.09 7.39 -5.00
C THR A 37 8.60 7.49 -5.26
N THR A 38 9.35 8.01 -4.29
CA THR A 38 10.81 8.04 -4.36
C THR A 38 11.38 6.62 -4.45
N LEU A 39 10.88 5.70 -3.61
CA LEU A 39 11.31 4.30 -3.64
C LEU A 39 10.98 3.60 -4.98
N ILE A 40 9.82 3.87 -5.56
CA ILE A 40 9.45 3.35 -6.88
C ILE A 40 10.42 3.89 -7.93
N LEU A 41 10.56 5.21 -8.05
CA LEU A 41 11.35 5.86 -9.09
C LEU A 41 12.84 5.50 -9.04
N GLN A 42 13.41 5.29 -7.85
CA GLN A 42 14.80 4.82 -7.69
C GLN A 42 15.06 3.41 -8.25
N ASN A 43 14.01 2.64 -8.54
CA ASN A 43 14.10 1.28 -9.03
C ASN A 43 13.44 1.12 -10.41
N MET A 44 13.07 2.23 -11.04
CA MET A 44 12.57 2.24 -12.42
C MET A 44 13.74 2.24 -13.42
N PRO A 45 13.58 1.60 -14.59
CA PRO A 45 14.53 1.76 -15.68
C PRO A 45 14.48 3.20 -16.23
N SER A 46 15.29 3.47 -17.29
CA SER A 46 15.28 4.73 -17.99
C SER A 46 13.89 5.11 -18.54
N ASP A 47 13.71 6.38 -18.86
CA ASP A 47 12.49 6.94 -19.47
C ASP A 47 12.06 6.16 -20.72
N GLY A 48 10.76 6.20 -21.00
CA GLY A 48 10.16 5.48 -22.14
C GLY A 48 9.83 4.01 -21.87
N ALA A 49 10.20 3.44 -20.72
CA ALA A 49 9.84 2.08 -20.37
C ALA A 49 8.31 1.88 -20.31
N ARG A 50 7.87 0.69 -20.73
CA ARG A 50 6.47 0.27 -20.69
C ARG A 50 6.14 -0.22 -19.29
N VAL A 51 5.24 0.45 -18.60
CA VAL A 51 4.88 0.19 -17.22
C VAL A 51 3.43 -0.23 -17.11
N LEU A 52 3.15 -1.33 -16.44
CA LEU A 52 1.80 -1.72 -16.02
C LEU A 52 1.64 -1.44 -14.53
N GLU A 53 0.68 -0.60 -14.15
CA GLU A 53 0.18 -0.50 -12.77
C GLU A 53 -1.03 -1.42 -12.62
N ALA A 54 -0.88 -2.47 -11.82
CA ALA A 54 -1.90 -3.49 -11.56
C ALA A 54 -2.57 -3.26 -10.20
N GLY A 55 -3.88 -3.02 -10.21
CA GLY A 55 -4.65 -2.49 -9.09
C GLY A 55 -4.49 -0.97 -8.98
N CYS A 56 -4.68 -0.26 -10.09
CA CYS A 56 -4.35 1.17 -10.20
C CYS A 56 -5.38 2.12 -9.56
N GLY A 57 -6.55 1.63 -9.16
CA GLY A 57 -7.64 2.46 -8.65
C GLY A 57 -8.01 3.58 -9.63
N VAL A 58 -7.87 4.84 -9.20
CA VAL A 58 -8.11 6.02 -10.07
C VAL A 58 -6.93 6.36 -11.00
N GLY A 59 -5.84 5.58 -10.99
CA GLY A 59 -4.68 5.76 -11.86
C GLY A 59 -3.71 6.87 -11.43
N GLN A 60 -3.62 7.19 -10.14
CA GLN A 60 -2.74 8.27 -9.64
C GLN A 60 -1.27 8.04 -9.96
N TYR A 61 -0.77 6.79 -9.89
CA TYR A 61 0.61 6.47 -10.28
C TYR A 61 0.78 6.37 -11.80
N VAL A 62 -0.26 5.96 -12.55
CA VAL A 62 -0.24 6.02 -14.02
C VAL A 62 -0.02 7.46 -14.47
N VAL A 63 -0.80 8.43 -13.93
CA VAL A 63 -0.61 9.87 -14.22
C VAL A 63 0.79 10.32 -13.87
N LEU A 64 1.25 9.97 -12.66
CA LEU A 64 2.56 10.38 -12.15
C LEU A 64 3.72 9.84 -13.01
N LEU A 65 3.66 8.58 -13.42
CA LEU A 65 4.68 7.93 -14.23
C LEU A 65 4.67 8.49 -15.68
N ARG A 66 3.49 8.71 -16.26
CA ARG A 66 3.38 9.32 -17.59
C ARG A 66 3.94 10.75 -17.64
N ARG A 67 3.72 11.56 -16.60
CA ARG A 67 4.34 12.89 -16.46
C ARG A 67 5.87 12.84 -16.40
N ARG A 68 6.46 11.67 -16.12
CA ARG A 68 7.91 11.42 -16.07
C ARG A 68 8.44 10.69 -17.30
N GLY A 69 7.66 10.64 -18.39
CA GLY A 69 8.10 10.06 -19.65
C GLY A 69 7.90 8.54 -19.79
N TYR A 70 7.38 7.84 -18.78
CA TYR A 70 7.08 6.41 -18.89
C TYR A 70 5.83 6.14 -19.74
N ARG A 71 5.82 5.02 -20.46
CA ARG A 71 4.63 4.52 -21.17
C ARG A 71 3.77 3.70 -20.19
N ALA A 72 3.20 4.37 -19.19
CA ALA A 72 2.43 3.72 -18.15
C ALA A 72 0.98 3.51 -18.57
N VAL A 73 0.44 2.32 -18.28
CA VAL A 73 -0.98 1.96 -18.37
C VAL A 73 -1.43 1.39 -17.04
N GLY A 74 -2.72 1.50 -16.71
CA GLY A 74 -3.28 1.00 -15.47
C GLY A 74 -4.41 0.00 -15.70
N VAL A 75 -4.48 -1.00 -14.83
CA VAL A 75 -5.61 -1.95 -14.78
C VAL A 75 -6.13 -2.07 -13.36
N ASP A 76 -7.43 -2.20 -13.25
CA ASP A 76 -8.14 -2.47 -11.99
C ASP A 76 -9.42 -3.24 -12.29
N TRP A 77 -9.96 -3.97 -11.33
CA TRP A 77 -11.25 -4.63 -11.51
C TRP A 77 -12.43 -3.72 -11.21
N GLY A 78 -12.20 -2.62 -10.47
CA GLY A 78 -13.18 -1.61 -10.08
C GLY A 78 -13.48 -0.62 -11.22
N ILE A 79 -14.69 -0.65 -11.75
CA ILE A 79 -15.07 0.22 -12.88
C ILE A 79 -15.20 1.69 -12.44
N ASP A 80 -15.74 1.94 -11.25
CA ASP A 80 -16.02 3.32 -10.78
C ASP A 80 -14.73 4.14 -10.52
N PRO A 81 -13.68 3.61 -9.85
CA PRO A 81 -12.43 4.34 -9.76
C PRO A 81 -11.79 4.61 -11.13
N LEU A 82 -11.87 3.65 -12.08
CA LEU A 82 -11.36 3.85 -13.43
C LEU A 82 -12.13 4.96 -14.18
N ARG A 83 -13.46 5.02 -14.04
CA ARG A 83 -14.28 6.10 -14.58
C ARG A 83 -13.92 7.46 -14.00
N ALA A 84 -13.75 7.54 -12.67
CA ALA A 84 -13.34 8.76 -11.99
C ALA A 84 -11.95 9.24 -12.46
N GLY A 85 -11.00 8.32 -12.62
CA GLY A 85 -9.68 8.62 -13.16
C GLY A 85 -9.72 9.17 -14.59
N ARG A 86 -10.49 8.55 -15.47
CA ARG A 86 -10.67 8.99 -16.86
C ARG A 86 -11.41 10.32 -16.97
N ALA A 87 -12.42 10.56 -16.13
CA ALA A 87 -13.14 11.83 -16.10
C ALA A 87 -12.20 12.97 -15.67
N TRP A 88 -11.29 12.71 -14.74
CA TRP A 88 -10.33 13.71 -14.27
C TRP A 88 -9.13 13.91 -15.23
N THR A 89 -8.67 12.84 -15.90
CA THR A 89 -7.57 12.89 -16.87
C THR A 89 -8.04 12.23 -18.18
N PRO A 90 -8.68 12.98 -19.10
CA PRO A 90 -9.10 12.45 -20.39
C PRO A 90 -7.93 11.82 -21.16
N GLY A 91 -8.17 10.66 -21.75
CA GLY A 91 -7.15 9.92 -22.52
C GLY A 91 -6.12 9.13 -21.69
N ILE A 92 -6.24 9.11 -20.35
CA ILE A 92 -5.40 8.23 -19.54
C ILE A 92 -5.72 6.74 -19.85
N PRO A 93 -4.70 5.89 -20.13
CA PRO A 93 -4.91 4.50 -20.50
C PRO A 93 -5.16 3.64 -19.24
N LEU A 94 -6.41 3.54 -18.86
CA LEU A 94 -6.88 2.67 -17.79
C LEU A 94 -7.81 1.61 -18.38
N SER A 95 -7.82 0.38 -17.86
CA SER A 95 -8.70 -0.70 -18.33
C SER A 95 -9.20 -1.55 -17.17
N ALA A 96 -10.43 -2.07 -17.29
CA ALA A 96 -10.98 -3.01 -16.33
C ALA A 96 -10.47 -4.42 -16.67
N MET A 97 -9.74 -5.05 -15.73
CA MET A 97 -9.21 -6.41 -15.88
C MET A 97 -9.11 -7.12 -14.53
N ASP A 98 -9.22 -8.46 -14.56
CA ASP A 98 -8.81 -9.29 -13.46
C ASP A 98 -7.28 -9.48 -13.52
N LEU A 99 -6.61 -9.27 -12.40
CA LEU A 99 -5.14 -9.38 -12.34
C LEU A 99 -4.64 -10.83 -12.44
N ARG A 100 -5.53 -11.80 -12.28
CA ARG A 100 -5.24 -13.23 -12.44
C ARG A 100 -5.28 -13.67 -13.90
N GLU A 101 -5.86 -12.84 -14.79
CA GLU A 101 -6.02 -13.11 -16.22
C GLU A 101 -5.95 -11.78 -17.01
N LEU A 102 -4.75 -11.32 -17.30
CA LEU A 102 -4.52 -10.05 -17.98
C LEU A 102 -4.62 -10.21 -19.50
N GLY A 103 -5.40 -9.33 -20.16
CA GLY A 103 -5.55 -9.31 -21.61
C GLY A 103 -4.32 -8.81 -22.40
N PHE A 104 -3.13 -8.86 -21.83
CA PHE A 104 -1.90 -8.46 -22.49
C PHE A 104 -1.09 -9.67 -22.95
N ARG A 105 -0.34 -9.54 -24.06
CA ARG A 105 0.59 -10.56 -24.52
C ARG A 105 1.75 -10.75 -23.54
N SER A 106 2.36 -11.93 -23.57
CA SER A 106 3.59 -12.21 -22.80
C SER A 106 4.70 -11.23 -23.19
N GLY A 107 5.47 -10.78 -22.19
CA GLY A 107 6.60 -9.85 -22.39
C GLY A 107 6.21 -8.44 -22.83
N ALA A 108 4.97 -8.03 -22.63
CA ALA A 108 4.47 -6.71 -23.06
C ALA A 108 5.12 -5.55 -22.30
N PHE A 109 5.55 -5.76 -21.05
CA PHE A 109 5.99 -4.70 -20.14
C PHE A 109 7.43 -4.87 -19.68
N ASP A 110 8.07 -3.73 -19.42
CA ASP A 110 9.41 -3.64 -18.84
C ASP A 110 9.34 -3.60 -17.31
N VAL A 111 8.24 -3.03 -16.77
CA VAL A 111 7.97 -2.91 -15.33
C VAL A 111 6.52 -3.27 -15.03
N TYR A 112 6.32 -4.03 -13.95
CA TYR A 112 5.02 -4.30 -13.33
C TYR A 112 5.01 -3.68 -11.93
N VAL A 113 4.07 -2.80 -11.65
CA VAL A 113 3.88 -2.13 -10.34
C VAL A 113 2.57 -2.59 -9.74
N SER A 114 2.58 -3.08 -8.49
CA SER A 114 1.37 -3.43 -7.74
C SER A 114 1.52 -3.04 -6.28
N LEU A 115 0.68 -2.13 -5.81
CA LEU A 115 0.84 -1.43 -4.54
C LEU A 115 -0.34 -1.67 -3.59
N GLY A 116 -0.20 -2.67 -2.70
CA GLY A 116 -1.24 -2.97 -1.73
C GLY A 116 -2.46 -3.66 -2.37
N VAL A 117 -2.24 -4.70 -3.19
CA VAL A 117 -3.28 -5.36 -3.99
C VAL A 117 -3.30 -6.87 -3.79
N VAL A 118 -2.16 -7.54 -4.00
CA VAL A 118 -2.10 -9.01 -4.05
C VAL A 118 -2.45 -9.69 -2.72
N GLU A 119 -2.34 -8.98 -1.64
CA GLU A 119 -2.69 -9.43 -0.29
C GLU A 119 -4.20 -9.58 -0.06
N HIS A 120 -5.01 -9.02 -0.94
CA HIS A 120 -6.48 -9.09 -0.86
C HIS A 120 -7.07 -10.31 -1.57
N ASP A 121 -6.26 -11.07 -2.31
CA ASP A 121 -6.70 -12.34 -2.88
C ASP A 121 -6.78 -13.42 -1.78
N PRO A 122 -7.96 -13.97 -1.48
CA PRO A 122 -8.13 -14.98 -0.44
C PRO A 122 -7.39 -16.29 -0.74
N ASP A 123 -7.16 -16.60 -2.03
CA ASP A 123 -6.42 -17.78 -2.48
C ASP A 123 -4.90 -17.53 -2.48
N GLY A 124 -4.46 -16.33 -2.11
CA GLY A 124 -3.08 -15.91 -2.05
C GLY A 124 -2.56 -15.28 -3.36
N PRO A 125 -1.34 -14.73 -3.34
CA PRO A 125 -0.82 -13.89 -4.42
C PRO A 125 -0.37 -14.66 -5.66
N ALA A 126 -0.35 -16.00 -5.65
CA ALA A 126 0.33 -16.80 -6.65
C ALA A 126 -0.24 -16.64 -8.07
N ALA A 127 -1.57 -16.58 -8.24
CA ALA A 127 -2.19 -16.41 -9.55
C ALA A 127 -1.81 -15.05 -10.16
N ILE A 128 -1.88 -13.98 -9.37
CA ILE A 128 -1.52 -12.63 -9.80
C ILE A 128 -0.02 -12.54 -10.12
N LEU A 129 0.84 -13.19 -9.33
CA LEU A 129 2.29 -13.18 -9.57
C LEU A 129 2.66 -13.97 -10.83
N ARG A 130 1.98 -15.08 -11.15
CA ARG A 130 2.18 -15.79 -12.43
C ARG A 130 1.81 -14.92 -13.63
N GLU A 131 0.70 -14.19 -13.56
CA GLU A 131 0.32 -13.25 -14.62
C GLU A 131 1.30 -12.06 -14.72
N ALA A 132 1.75 -11.50 -13.60
CA ALA A 132 2.82 -10.50 -13.59
C ALA A 132 4.08 -11.02 -14.26
N HIS A 133 4.47 -12.27 -13.95
CA HIS A 133 5.62 -12.92 -14.61
C HIS A 133 5.38 -13.09 -16.11
N ARG A 134 4.21 -13.55 -16.54
CA ARG A 134 3.89 -13.73 -17.95
C ARG A 134 4.00 -12.43 -18.75
N VAL A 135 3.38 -11.35 -18.26
CA VAL A 135 3.31 -10.07 -19.01
C VAL A 135 4.61 -9.26 -18.95
N LEU A 136 5.48 -9.51 -17.98
CA LEU A 136 6.83 -8.92 -17.94
C LEU A 136 7.74 -9.59 -18.96
N ARG A 137 8.60 -8.78 -19.63
CA ARG A 137 9.71 -9.34 -20.43
C ARG A 137 10.76 -10.01 -19.54
N LEU A 138 11.60 -10.87 -20.14
CA LEU A 138 12.76 -11.40 -19.42
C LEU A 138 13.65 -10.26 -18.90
N GLY A 139 14.11 -10.36 -17.67
CA GLY A 139 14.81 -9.29 -16.97
C GLY A 139 13.95 -8.06 -16.61
N GLY A 140 12.64 -8.10 -16.86
CA GLY A 140 11.70 -7.06 -16.46
C GLY A 140 11.57 -6.94 -14.94
N THR A 141 11.23 -5.75 -14.47
CA THR A 141 11.20 -5.40 -13.04
C THR A 141 9.81 -5.53 -12.45
N LEU A 142 9.68 -6.26 -11.36
CA LEU A 142 8.51 -6.28 -10.48
C LEU A 142 8.74 -5.30 -9.32
N VAL A 143 7.81 -4.37 -9.12
CA VAL A 143 7.71 -3.47 -7.95
C VAL A 143 6.42 -3.82 -7.22
N LEU A 144 6.54 -4.51 -6.09
CA LEU A 144 5.41 -5.04 -5.33
C LEU A 144 5.41 -4.51 -3.91
N SER A 145 4.28 -4.01 -3.42
CA SER A 145 4.14 -3.69 -2.01
C SER A 145 3.01 -4.45 -1.34
N VAL A 146 3.28 -4.89 -0.11
CA VAL A 146 2.31 -5.63 0.72
C VAL A 146 2.39 -5.18 2.18
N PRO A 147 1.32 -5.39 2.98
CA PRO A 147 1.36 -5.15 4.42
C PRO A 147 2.42 -6.02 5.11
N TYR A 148 3.17 -5.42 6.03
CA TYR A 148 4.36 -6.00 6.63
C TYR A 148 4.17 -6.40 8.10
N VAL A 149 4.58 -7.62 8.45
CA VAL A 149 4.70 -8.05 9.85
C VAL A 149 5.99 -7.48 10.44
N ASN A 150 5.93 -6.22 10.86
CA ASN A 150 7.02 -5.53 11.55
C ASN A 150 7.24 -6.07 12.97
N ALA A 151 8.27 -5.58 13.69
CA ALA A 151 8.60 -6.05 15.02
C ALA A 151 7.43 -5.88 16.02
N ALA A 152 6.71 -4.75 15.97
CA ALA A 152 5.56 -4.50 16.84
C ALA A 152 4.42 -5.51 16.58
N ARG A 153 4.10 -5.80 15.31
CA ARG A 153 3.11 -6.84 14.96
C ARG A 153 3.57 -8.24 15.34
N ARG A 154 4.86 -8.53 15.25
CA ARG A 154 5.45 -9.81 15.67
C ARG A 154 5.25 -10.05 17.16
N LEU A 155 5.54 -9.04 18.00
CA LEU A 155 5.31 -9.10 19.44
C LEU A 155 3.83 -9.31 19.77
N GLY A 156 2.93 -8.63 19.07
CA GLY A 156 1.47 -8.75 19.23
C GLY A 156 0.83 -9.93 18.46
N ALA A 157 1.60 -10.78 17.78
CA ALA A 157 1.07 -11.76 16.82
C ALA A 157 0.04 -12.73 17.43
N ARG A 158 0.28 -13.20 18.65
CA ARG A 158 -0.66 -14.10 19.38
C ARG A 158 -2.01 -13.42 19.62
N TRP A 159 -2.00 -12.18 20.07
CA TRP A 159 -3.21 -11.40 20.30
C TRP A 159 -3.94 -11.09 18.98
N ILE A 160 -3.19 -10.71 17.93
CA ILE A 160 -3.73 -10.45 16.59
C ILE A 160 -4.42 -11.72 16.04
N ARG A 161 -3.78 -12.89 16.13
CA ARG A 161 -4.36 -14.18 15.69
C ARG A 161 -5.65 -14.50 16.43
N ARG A 162 -5.66 -14.40 17.78
CA ARG A 162 -6.86 -14.65 18.60
C ARG A 162 -8.01 -13.70 18.25
N ARG A 163 -7.70 -12.41 18.06
CA ARG A 163 -8.69 -11.41 17.64
C ARG A 163 -9.28 -11.74 16.27
N ASN A 164 -8.44 -12.05 15.29
CA ASN A 164 -8.90 -12.37 13.94
C ASN A 164 -9.67 -13.69 13.87
N GLN A 165 -9.31 -14.67 14.68
CA GLN A 165 -10.08 -15.90 14.83
C GLN A 165 -11.50 -15.61 15.34
N ARG A 166 -11.64 -14.81 16.40
CA ARG A 166 -12.97 -14.40 16.91
C ARG A 166 -13.79 -13.64 15.86
N LEU A 167 -13.15 -12.75 15.10
CA LEU A 167 -13.82 -12.02 14.02
C LEU A 167 -14.32 -12.97 12.94
N ARG A 168 -13.52 -13.97 12.55
CA ARG A 168 -13.91 -15.00 11.59
C ARG A 168 -15.09 -15.84 12.11
N GLU A 169 -15.03 -16.30 13.34
CA GLU A 169 -16.10 -17.07 14.01
C GLU A 169 -17.41 -16.27 14.13
N ALA A 170 -17.30 -14.92 14.24
CA ALA A 170 -18.43 -14.00 14.24
C ALA A 170 -18.95 -13.64 12.84
N GLY A 171 -18.53 -14.36 11.79
CA GLY A 171 -18.97 -14.12 10.40
C GLY A 171 -18.21 -13.03 9.65
N GLY A 172 -17.11 -12.53 10.21
CA GLY A 172 -16.23 -11.58 9.53
C GLY A 172 -15.60 -12.20 8.27
N GLN A 173 -15.65 -11.46 7.17
CA GLN A 173 -15.11 -11.89 5.89
C GLN A 173 -13.61 -11.62 5.80
N PHE A 174 -12.91 -12.41 4.97
CA PHE A 174 -11.50 -12.18 4.69
C PHE A 174 -11.27 -10.80 4.08
N TYR A 175 -10.29 -10.10 4.61
CA TYR A 175 -9.92 -8.77 4.13
C TYR A 175 -8.55 -8.75 3.45
N GLN A 176 -7.49 -9.23 4.14
CA GLN A 176 -6.15 -9.25 3.58
C GLN A 176 -5.20 -10.17 4.36
N PHE A 177 -4.12 -10.56 3.72
CA PHE A 177 -2.93 -11.09 4.39
C PHE A 177 -1.99 -9.98 4.83
N VAL A 178 -1.29 -10.21 5.94
CA VAL A 178 -0.12 -9.42 6.35
C VAL A 178 1.06 -10.37 6.43
N LEU A 179 2.10 -10.10 5.65
CA LEU A 179 3.19 -11.02 5.39
C LEU A 179 4.46 -10.63 6.15
N THR A 180 5.21 -11.60 6.63
CA THR A 180 6.61 -11.38 6.98
C THR A 180 7.42 -11.14 5.71
N ARG A 181 8.61 -10.54 5.84
CA ARG A 181 9.53 -10.38 4.72
C ARG A 181 9.84 -11.71 4.04
N THR A 182 10.09 -12.77 4.83
CA THR A 182 10.43 -14.10 4.31
C THR A 182 9.26 -14.73 3.55
N GLU A 183 8.03 -14.65 4.07
CA GLU A 183 6.84 -15.18 3.39
C GLU A 183 6.60 -14.47 2.07
N ALA A 184 6.64 -13.13 2.05
CA ALA A 184 6.45 -12.38 0.82
C ALA A 184 7.56 -12.64 -0.20
N GLN A 185 8.81 -12.74 0.24
CA GLN A 185 9.93 -13.08 -0.62
C GLN A 185 9.78 -14.48 -1.22
N ALA A 186 9.38 -15.48 -0.43
CA ALA A 186 9.15 -16.83 -0.90
C ALA A 186 8.08 -16.86 -2.00
N PHE A 187 6.92 -16.22 -1.79
CA PHE A 187 5.88 -16.11 -2.83
C PHE A 187 6.39 -15.48 -4.12
N ILE A 188 7.22 -14.44 -4.04
CA ILE A 188 7.78 -13.78 -5.22
C ILE A 188 8.75 -14.73 -5.94
N GLU A 189 9.63 -15.41 -5.21
CA GLU A 189 10.69 -16.27 -5.78
C GLU A 189 10.12 -17.59 -6.35
N GLU A 190 9.12 -18.19 -5.70
CA GLU A 190 8.40 -19.37 -6.17
C GLU A 190 7.63 -19.12 -7.49
N ASN A 191 7.31 -17.85 -7.80
CA ASN A 191 6.65 -17.46 -9.04
C ASN A 191 7.63 -16.90 -10.11
N GLY A 192 8.92 -17.29 -10.06
CA GLY A 192 9.88 -17.06 -11.14
C GLY A 192 10.63 -15.74 -11.08
N PHE A 193 10.58 -15.03 -9.96
CA PHE A 193 11.33 -13.80 -9.75
C PHE A 193 12.58 -14.01 -8.88
N ARG A 194 13.53 -13.07 -8.96
CA ARG A 194 14.64 -12.93 -8.02
C ARG A 194 14.52 -11.60 -7.30
N VAL A 195 14.33 -11.63 -5.98
CA VAL A 195 14.25 -10.43 -5.17
C VAL A 195 15.62 -9.75 -5.09
N LEU A 196 15.67 -8.47 -5.45
CA LEU A 196 16.86 -7.62 -5.38
C LEU A 196 16.88 -6.77 -4.13
N ARG A 197 15.71 -6.27 -3.74
CA ARG A 197 15.56 -5.35 -2.59
C ARG A 197 14.22 -5.55 -1.90
N ALA A 198 14.21 -5.39 -0.58
CA ALA A 198 13.01 -5.34 0.23
C ALA A 198 13.14 -4.19 1.24
N THR A 199 12.28 -3.17 1.13
CA THR A 199 12.38 -1.92 1.89
C THR A 199 11.06 -1.66 2.65
N PRO A 200 11.04 -1.75 3.98
CA PRO A 200 9.90 -1.33 4.78
C PRO A 200 9.67 0.18 4.63
N TYR A 201 8.40 0.60 4.61
CA TYR A 201 8.02 2.01 4.52
C TYR A 201 6.71 2.28 5.28
N ASP A 202 6.25 3.53 5.30
CA ASP A 202 5.03 4.02 5.95
C ASP A 202 4.93 3.65 7.46
N PRO A 203 5.79 4.21 8.35
CA PRO A 203 5.78 3.91 9.78
C PRO A 203 4.66 4.63 10.54
N ALA A 204 3.89 5.50 9.88
CA ALA A 204 3.18 6.60 10.55
C ALA A 204 1.87 6.23 11.25
N ARG A 205 1.26 5.07 11.00
CA ARG A 205 -0.13 4.82 11.45
C ARG A 205 -0.23 4.37 12.92
N LEU A 206 0.68 3.55 13.40
CA LEU A 206 0.63 3.00 14.77
C LEU A 206 1.20 3.94 15.84
N PRO A 207 2.39 4.53 15.69
CA PRO A 207 2.96 5.42 16.71
C PRO A 207 2.18 6.71 16.89
N ALA A 208 1.61 7.29 15.83
CA ALA A 208 0.83 8.52 15.93
C ALA A 208 -0.48 8.33 16.73
N ALA A 209 -1.14 7.19 16.58
CA ALA A 209 -2.33 6.88 17.37
C ALA A 209 -1.98 6.61 18.84
N TRP A 210 -0.91 5.88 19.07
CA TRP A 210 -0.39 5.58 20.41
C TRP A 210 0.09 6.83 21.13
N LEU A 211 0.86 7.69 20.43
CA LEU A 211 1.34 8.96 20.96
C LEU A 211 0.18 9.93 21.29
N ARG A 212 -0.84 10.00 20.44
CA ARG A 212 -2.06 10.77 20.74
C ARG A 212 -2.78 10.22 21.99
N GLY A 213 -2.80 8.92 22.18
CA GLY A 213 -3.31 8.26 23.39
C GLY A 213 -2.51 8.65 24.64
N LEU A 214 -1.18 8.58 24.54
CA LEU A 214 -0.26 8.90 25.64
C LEU A 214 -0.33 10.40 25.99
N VAL A 215 -0.32 11.29 25.00
CA VAL A 215 -0.45 12.76 25.21
C VAL A 215 -1.81 13.09 25.83
N ARG A 216 -2.89 12.42 25.43
CA ARG A 216 -4.22 12.59 26.08
C ARG A 216 -4.21 12.08 27.52
N ALA A 217 -3.57 10.95 27.79
CA ALA A 217 -3.46 10.41 29.15
C ALA A 217 -2.64 11.31 30.08
N ILE A 218 -1.52 11.87 29.58
CA ILE A 218 -0.69 12.85 30.34
C ILE A 218 -1.48 14.14 30.58
N ARG A 219 -2.15 14.68 29.56
CA ARG A 219 -2.98 15.88 29.71
C ARG A 219 -4.15 15.69 30.69
N ARG A 220 -4.79 14.50 30.70
CA ARG A 220 -5.84 14.18 31.69
C ARG A 220 -5.30 14.10 33.13
N ARG A 221 -4.04 13.70 33.31
CA ARG A 221 -3.40 13.69 34.65
C ARG A 221 -2.95 15.07 35.13
N GLN A 222 -2.77 16.02 34.19
CA GLN A 222 -2.32 17.40 34.49
C GLN A 222 -3.44 18.43 34.46
N ALA A 223 -4.67 18.06 34.11
CA ALA A 223 -5.79 18.97 34.09
C ALA A 223 -6.28 19.22 35.54
N PRO A 224 -6.28 20.45 36.03
CA PRO A 224 -6.94 20.81 37.28
C PRO A 224 -8.45 20.60 37.15
N ALA A 225 -9.09 20.21 38.25
CA ALA A 225 -10.51 19.82 38.31
C ALA A 225 -11.53 20.95 37.98
N THR A 226 -11.07 22.11 37.54
CA THR A 226 -11.92 23.24 37.22
C THR A 226 -11.47 23.92 35.93
N ALA A 227 -12.05 23.50 34.79
CA ALA A 227 -11.98 24.29 33.55
C ALA A 227 -13.38 24.35 32.92
N PRO A 228 -13.88 25.53 32.54
CA PRO A 228 -15.20 25.71 31.92
C PRO A 228 -15.21 25.11 30.51
N ALA A 229 -16.34 24.49 30.16
CA ALA A 229 -16.64 24.01 28.83
C ALA A 229 -16.84 25.19 27.88
N GLY A 230 -15.93 25.38 26.95
CA GLY A 230 -16.08 26.38 25.89
C GLY A 230 -14.77 26.87 25.33
N SER A 231 -14.12 26.08 24.47
CA SER A 231 -13.12 26.60 23.55
C SER A 231 -13.23 25.91 22.21
N ALA A 232 -13.41 26.72 21.18
CA ALA A 232 -13.52 26.39 19.76
C ALA A 232 -12.37 25.52 19.24
N PRO A 233 -12.54 24.78 18.12
CA PRO A 233 -11.49 23.97 17.55
C PRO A 233 -10.33 24.86 17.11
N GLY A 234 -9.23 24.79 17.85
CA GLY A 234 -8.02 25.54 17.57
C GLY A 234 -7.43 25.19 16.21
N THR A 235 -6.93 26.20 15.53
CA THR A 235 -6.04 26.22 14.37
C THR A 235 -5.09 25.03 14.32
N PRO A 236 -4.73 24.50 13.13
CA PRO A 236 -3.83 23.35 12.99
C PRO A 236 -2.48 23.70 13.63
N ALA A 237 -2.24 23.17 14.81
CA ALA A 237 -1.06 23.41 15.61
C ALA A 237 0.20 23.17 14.77
N ALA A 238 1.08 24.14 14.74
CA ALA A 238 2.43 24.06 14.24
C ALA A 238 3.02 22.69 14.61
N ARG A 239 3.51 21.95 13.63
CA ARG A 239 4.08 20.60 13.82
C ARG A 239 5.11 20.67 14.93
N SER A 240 4.81 20.13 16.10
CA SER A 240 5.64 20.27 17.29
C SER A 240 7.06 19.73 17.00
N VAL A 241 8.07 20.30 17.64
CA VAL A 241 9.47 19.82 17.53
C VAL A 241 9.53 18.31 17.79
N VAL A 242 8.77 17.83 18.79
CA VAL A 242 8.63 16.41 19.13
C VAL A 242 8.11 15.58 17.94
N GLY A 243 7.11 16.09 17.21
CA GLY A 243 6.60 15.42 16.01
C GLY A 243 7.63 15.32 14.89
N ARG A 244 8.48 16.33 14.72
CA ARG A 244 9.58 16.31 13.73
C ARG A 244 10.68 15.30 14.11
N VAL A 245 11.10 15.31 15.38
CA VAL A 245 12.11 14.36 15.89
C VAL A 245 11.59 12.92 15.79
N LEU A 246 10.36 12.66 16.25
CA LEU A 246 9.74 11.34 16.16
C LEU A 246 9.67 10.87 14.71
N ARG A 247 9.26 11.73 13.77
CA ARG A 247 9.24 11.38 12.35
C ARG A 247 10.65 11.03 11.84
N ARG A 248 11.69 11.79 12.20
CA ARG A 248 13.08 11.46 11.83
C ARG A 248 13.48 10.08 12.32
N VAL A 249 13.19 9.75 13.59
CA VAL A 249 13.51 8.43 14.18
C VAL A 249 12.74 7.31 13.49
N LEU A 250 11.44 7.50 13.24
CA LEU A 250 10.59 6.50 12.60
C LEU A 250 10.98 6.20 11.14
N TYR A 251 11.57 7.17 10.44
CA TYR A 251 12.06 7.00 9.06
C TYR A 251 13.51 6.52 8.99
N THR A 252 14.16 6.21 10.12
CA THR A 252 15.45 5.47 10.11
C THR A 252 15.22 3.99 9.76
N ARG A 253 16.29 3.30 9.30
CA ARG A 253 16.20 1.86 9.01
C ARG A 253 15.67 1.04 10.20
N PRO A 254 16.15 1.21 11.46
CA PRO A 254 15.57 0.53 12.62
C PRO A 254 14.10 0.92 12.88
N GLY A 255 13.76 2.20 12.75
CA GLY A 255 12.39 2.68 12.92
C GLY A 255 11.42 2.07 11.90
N LEU A 256 11.81 1.97 10.64
CA LEU A 256 11.03 1.32 9.59
C LEU A 256 10.92 -0.19 9.81
N ALA A 257 11.99 -0.87 10.24
CA ALA A 257 11.94 -2.29 10.57
C ALA A 257 11.00 -2.58 11.74
N ALA A 258 10.96 -1.69 12.75
CA ALA A 258 10.10 -1.84 13.92
C ALA A 258 8.65 -1.46 13.66
N PHE A 259 8.39 -0.43 12.88
CA PHE A 259 7.07 0.21 12.76
C PHE A 259 6.57 0.39 11.31
N GLY A 260 7.34 0.01 10.29
CA GLY A 260 6.90 0.08 8.90
C GLY A 260 5.59 -0.69 8.71
N HIS A 261 4.58 -0.05 8.11
CA HIS A 261 3.28 -0.66 7.88
C HIS A 261 3.29 -1.56 6.66
N MET A 262 4.02 -1.14 5.63
CA MET A 262 4.15 -1.79 4.34
C MET A 262 5.62 -2.14 4.07
N ILE A 263 5.85 -3.09 3.16
CA ILE A 263 7.17 -3.41 2.62
C ILE A 263 7.09 -3.40 1.10
N LEU A 264 8.06 -2.73 0.45
CA LEU A 264 8.22 -2.70 -0.99
C LEU A 264 9.30 -3.70 -1.40
N PHE A 265 8.96 -4.59 -2.30
CA PHE A 265 9.89 -5.50 -2.97
C PHE A 265 10.20 -4.98 -4.37
N VAL A 266 11.46 -5.08 -4.75
CA VAL A 266 11.92 -4.93 -6.12
C VAL A 266 12.54 -6.25 -6.53
N ALA A 267 12.03 -6.85 -7.58
CA ALA A 267 12.49 -8.14 -8.08
C ALA A 267 12.60 -8.12 -9.60
N VAL A 268 13.35 -9.06 -10.18
CA VAL A 268 13.50 -9.20 -11.63
C VAL A 268 12.98 -10.57 -12.05
N LYS A 269 12.33 -10.61 -13.22
CA LYS A 269 11.93 -11.84 -13.88
C LYS A 269 13.16 -12.61 -14.31
N ARG A 270 13.23 -13.90 -13.93
CA ARG A 270 14.24 -14.88 -14.38
C ARG A 270 13.86 -15.51 -15.69
#